data_98eb4d801127a67f25682ec5a82d9cc4
#
_entry.id   98eb4d801127a67f25682ec5a82d9cc4
#
_cell.length_a   1.000
_cell.length_b   1.000
_cell.length_c   1.000
_cell.angle_alpha   90.00
_cell.angle_beta   90.00
_cell.angle_gamma   90.00
#
_symmetry.space_group_name_H-M   'P 1'
#
loop_
_entity.id
_entity.type
_entity.pdbx_description
1 polymer ?
#
loop_
_entity_poly.entity_id
_entity_poly.type
_entity_poly.pdbx_seq_one_letter_code
_entity_poly.pdbx_strand_id
1 'polypeptide(L)'
;MFVKLQKYEPPNPVFPRGFSEQPGKFVFPLEKVRILESWMGVSAVNKRTVALTTDQYKSIISTIKKGFLSHRPNERIATALMLEANLGLRISDILKLHLSDIIKDGGRYRLAIVEQKTGKARNFTVPLALFQFIRCYCLDNGITADERIFPVSERAVQKLLGQACDYLGIQGVGTHSFRKFYATEIYKDSGYNILLVQQLLQHSSPSVSQAYIGIQQKEIETAIEGHLKLDV
;
A
#
# COMPACT_ATOMS: atom_id res chain seq x y z
N MET A 1 -46.03 -25.16 -3.68
CA MET A 1 -45.08 -26.28 -3.67
C MET A 1 -43.81 -25.77 -2.96
N PHE A 2 -43.69 -25.99 -1.63
CA PHE A 2 -42.57 -25.46 -0.81
C PHE A 2 -41.46 -26.50 -0.81
N VAL A 3 -40.30 -26.14 -1.36
CA VAL A 3 -39.10 -26.96 -1.27
C VAL A 3 -38.44 -26.72 0.11
N LYS A 4 -38.43 -27.76 0.97
CA LYS A 4 -37.72 -27.78 2.24
C LYS A 4 -36.22 -27.74 1.99
N LEU A 5 -35.53 -26.66 2.39
CA LEU A 5 -34.08 -26.62 2.50
C LEU A 5 -33.65 -27.52 3.67
N GLN A 6 -32.95 -28.63 3.33
CA GLN A 6 -32.27 -29.47 4.30
C GLN A 6 -31.16 -28.70 4.97
N LYS A 7 -31.20 -28.61 6.31
CA LYS A 7 -30.08 -28.04 7.12
C LYS A 7 -28.85 -28.94 6.94
N TYR A 8 -27.78 -28.35 6.46
CA TYR A 8 -26.45 -28.97 6.46
C TYR A 8 -25.90 -28.94 7.88
N GLU A 9 -25.73 -30.10 8.52
CA GLU A 9 -24.96 -30.25 9.75
C GLU A 9 -23.53 -30.67 9.36
N PRO A 10 -22.50 -29.91 9.73
CA PRO A 10 -21.12 -30.29 9.47
C PRO A 10 -20.74 -31.52 10.32
N PRO A 11 -19.90 -32.45 9.81
CA PRO A 11 -19.46 -33.60 10.58
C PRO A 11 -18.63 -33.16 11.79
N ASN A 12 -18.82 -33.87 12.93
CA ASN A 12 -18.07 -33.62 14.16
C ASN A 12 -16.57 -33.72 13.93
N PRO A 13 -15.77 -32.75 14.43
CA PRO A 13 -14.32 -32.78 14.29
C PRO A 13 -13.73 -33.95 15.11
N VAL A 14 -12.98 -34.82 14.44
CA VAL A 14 -12.21 -35.88 15.08
C VAL A 14 -10.91 -35.27 15.61
N PHE A 15 -10.79 -35.18 16.94
CA PHE A 15 -9.58 -34.69 17.59
C PHE A 15 -8.54 -35.81 17.76
N PRO A 16 -7.24 -35.55 17.56
CA PRO A 16 -6.18 -36.53 17.83
C PRO A 16 -6.09 -36.82 19.34
N ARG A 17 -5.81 -38.07 19.70
CA ARG A 17 -5.67 -38.54 21.08
C ARG A 17 -4.61 -37.74 21.85
N GLY A 18 -4.98 -37.15 22.96
CA GLY A 18 -4.04 -36.45 23.87
C GLY A 18 -4.52 -35.08 24.37
N PHE A 19 -5.80 -34.72 24.17
CA PHE A 19 -6.36 -33.47 24.72
C PHE A 19 -7.10 -33.75 26.04
N SER A 20 -6.64 -33.13 27.15
CA SER A 20 -7.39 -33.01 28.39
C SER A 20 -8.08 -31.65 28.45
N GLU A 21 -9.40 -31.62 28.66
CA GLU A 21 -10.18 -30.42 28.90
C GLU A 21 -9.90 -29.89 30.32
N GLN A 22 -9.43 -28.65 30.38
CA GLN A 22 -9.57 -27.81 31.58
C GLN A 22 -10.35 -26.53 31.23
N PRO A 23 -11.34 -26.09 32.02
CA PRO A 23 -12.13 -24.90 31.74
C PRO A 23 -11.36 -23.66 32.18
N GLY A 24 -10.84 -22.88 31.22
CA GLY A 24 -10.24 -21.59 31.49
C GLY A 24 -9.27 -21.18 30.40
N LYS A 25 -9.73 -20.25 29.54
CA LYS A 25 -8.98 -19.43 28.59
C LYS A 25 -7.97 -20.16 27.69
N PHE A 26 -8.41 -20.54 26.52
CA PHE A 26 -7.53 -20.99 25.44
C PHE A 26 -6.68 -19.82 24.92
N VAL A 27 -5.40 -19.81 25.27
CA VAL A 27 -4.39 -19.00 24.60
C VAL A 27 -3.60 -19.95 23.72
N PHE A 28 -3.89 -19.94 22.42
CA PHE A 28 -3.05 -20.68 21.46
C PHE A 28 -1.77 -19.88 21.20
N PRO A 29 -0.58 -20.52 21.21
CA PRO A 29 0.64 -19.91 20.69
C PRO A 29 0.44 -19.55 19.21
N LEU A 30 0.81 -18.34 18.82
CA LEU A 30 0.62 -17.81 17.46
C LEU A 30 1.17 -18.71 16.34
N GLU A 31 2.18 -19.54 16.63
CA GLU A 31 2.71 -20.54 15.68
C GLU A 31 1.72 -21.67 15.36
N LYS A 32 0.90 -22.09 16.31
CA LYS A 32 -0.09 -23.16 16.06
C LYS A 32 -1.34 -22.67 15.34
N VAL A 33 -1.68 -21.40 15.44
CA VAL A 33 -2.76 -20.80 14.65
C VAL A 33 -2.43 -20.81 13.16
N ARG A 34 -1.19 -20.52 12.78
CA ARG A 34 -0.72 -20.58 11.39
C ARG A 34 -0.80 -21.99 10.78
N ILE A 35 -0.55 -23.02 11.59
CA ILE A 35 -0.63 -24.42 11.13
C ILE A 35 -2.09 -24.84 10.93
N LEU A 36 -3.00 -24.40 11.79
CA LEU A 36 -4.44 -24.68 11.67
C LEU A 36 -5.05 -23.96 10.45
N GLU A 37 -4.64 -22.72 10.16
CA GLU A 37 -5.07 -21.98 8.95
C GLU A 37 -4.61 -22.69 7.67
N SER A 38 -3.42 -23.28 7.66
CA SER A 38 -2.90 -24.08 6.54
C SER A 38 -3.68 -25.39 6.34
N TRP A 39 -4.18 -26.00 7.40
CA TRP A 39 -4.93 -27.27 7.36
C TRP A 39 -6.40 -27.10 6.99
N MET A 40 -6.99 -25.95 7.30
CA MET A 40 -8.41 -25.66 7.01
C MET A 40 -8.66 -25.20 5.58
N GLY A 41 -7.64 -25.21 4.70
CA GLY A 41 -7.82 -24.84 3.31
C GLY A 41 -8.36 -23.40 3.13
N VAL A 42 -8.18 -22.53 4.12
CA VAL A 42 -8.44 -21.10 3.98
C VAL A 42 -7.41 -20.60 2.99
N SER A 43 -7.75 -20.70 1.70
CA SER A 43 -6.99 -20.04 0.65
C SER A 43 -6.71 -18.63 1.14
N ALA A 44 -5.44 -18.23 1.05
CA ALA A 44 -5.02 -16.87 1.33
C ALA A 44 -5.94 -15.95 0.52
N VAL A 45 -7.00 -15.46 1.16
CA VAL A 45 -7.84 -14.41 0.60
C VAL A 45 -6.84 -13.34 0.26
N ASN A 46 -6.72 -13.00 -1.02
CA ASN A 46 -5.87 -11.93 -1.51
C ASN A 46 -6.30 -10.66 -0.76
N LYS A 47 -5.73 -10.43 0.43
CA LYS A 47 -6.07 -9.30 1.30
C LYS A 47 -5.72 -8.06 0.49
N ARG A 48 -6.73 -7.40 -0.05
CA ARG A 48 -6.55 -6.11 -0.72
C ARG A 48 -5.79 -5.20 0.25
N THR A 49 -4.64 -4.71 -0.17
CA THR A 49 -3.89 -3.74 0.63
C THR A 49 -4.76 -2.52 0.87
N VAL A 50 -4.69 -1.94 2.06
CA VAL A 50 -5.39 -0.70 2.44
C VAL A 50 -4.51 0.52 2.16
N ALA A 51 -5.10 1.69 2.03
CA ALA A 51 -4.36 2.95 2.04
C ALA A 51 -3.81 3.21 3.45
N LEU A 52 -2.64 3.83 3.53
CA LEU A 52 -2.05 4.25 4.80
C LEU A 52 -2.78 5.48 5.35
N THR A 53 -2.82 5.61 6.67
CA THR A 53 -3.02 6.91 7.30
C THR A 53 -1.70 7.67 7.32
N THR A 54 -1.75 9.00 7.50
CA THR A 54 -0.56 9.84 7.60
C THR A 54 0.35 9.39 8.75
N ASP A 55 -0.22 8.98 9.88
CA ASP A 55 0.54 8.50 11.04
C ASP A 55 1.20 7.15 10.79
N GLN A 56 0.50 6.23 10.13
CA GLN A 56 1.07 4.95 9.70
C GLN A 56 2.23 5.16 8.72
N TYR A 57 2.05 6.04 7.72
CA TYR A 57 3.10 6.40 6.77
C TYR A 57 4.35 6.92 7.51
N LYS A 58 4.19 7.92 8.40
CA LYS A 58 5.29 8.49 9.18
C LYS A 58 5.99 7.46 10.05
N SER A 59 5.21 6.63 10.75
CA SER A 59 5.74 5.59 11.64
C SER A 59 6.55 4.55 10.89
N ILE A 60 6.05 4.04 9.76
CA ILE A 60 6.74 3.04 8.94
C ILE A 60 8.05 3.62 8.40
N ILE A 61 8.01 4.80 7.79
CA ILE A 61 9.20 5.44 7.23
C ILE A 61 10.25 5.70 8.32
N SER A 62 9.84 6.26 9.48
CA SER A 62 10.75 6.52 10.61
C SER A 62 11.36 5.22 11.15
N THR A 63 10.58 4.15 11.28
CA THR A 63 11.06 2.85 11.76
C THR A 63 12.11 2.26 10.84
N ILE A 64 11.86 2.26 9.52
CA ILE A 64 12.82 1.74 8.54
C ILE A 64 14.10 2.60 8.51
N LYS A 65 13.99 3.94 8.60
CA LYS A 65 15.13 4.87 8.63
C LYS A 65 16.01 4.70 9.86
N LYS A 66 15.41 4.49 11.03
CA LYS A 66 16.15 4.34 12.29
C LYS A 66 16.68 2.94 12.55
N GLY A 67 16.11 1.95 11.86
CA GLY A 67 16.28 0.55 12.19
C GLY A 67 15.36 0.12 13.35
N PHE A 68 15.14 -1.19 13.48
CA PHE A 68 14.27 -1.76 14.53
C PHE A 68 14.68 -3.20 14.82
N LEU A 69 14.56 -3.62 16.06
CA LEU A 69 15.05 -4.93 16.52
C LEU A 69 16.51 -5.18 16.06
N SER A 70 16.75 -6.26 15.30
CA SER A 70 18.04 -6.57 14.69
C SER A 70 18.26 -5.96 13.31
N HIS A 71 17.28 -5.23 12.78
CA HIS A 71 17.37 -4.59 11.46
C HIS A 71 18.10 -3.26 11.53
N ARG A 72 19.18 -3.15 10.75
CA ARG A 72 19.94 -1.90 10.63
C ARG A 72 19.09 -0.83 9.91
N PRO A 73 19.39 0.47 10.14
CA PRO A 73 18.84 1.57 9.37
C PRO A 73 18.89 1.30 7.86
N ASN A 74 17.80 1.54 7.15
CA ASN A 74 17.74 1.34 5.69
C ASN A 74 17.10 2.54 5.01
N GLU A 75 17.92 3.58 4.81
CA GLU A 75 17.46 4.80 4.17
C GLU A 75 17.05 4.57 2.72
N ARG A 76 17.72 3.65 2.00
CA ARG A 76 17.42 3.34 0.60
C ARG A 76 16.00 2.85 0.41
N ILE A 77 15.56 1.88 1.20
CA ILE A 77 14.19 1.33 1.13
C ILE A 77 13.18 2.37 1.63
N ALA A 78 13.49 3.09 2.72
CA ALA A 78 12.62 4.15 3.19
C ALA A 78 12.39 5.23 2.13
N THR A 79 13.47 5.69 1.45
CA THR A 79 13.39 6.70 0.40
C THR A 79 12.61 6.17 -0.82
N ALA A 80 12.81 4.91 -1.23
CA ALA A 80 12.01 4.31 -2.31
C ALA A 80 10.50 4.32 -2.00
N LEU A 81 10.11 3.96 -0.77
CA LEU A 81 8.71 4.01 -0.33
C LEU A 81 8.19 5.46 -0.21
N MET A 82 9.03 6.41 0.21
CA MET A 82 8.67 7.83 0.19
C MET A 82 8.40 8.32 -1.23
N LEU A 83 9.19 7.92 -2.22
CA LEU A 83 8.96 8.28 -3.61
C LEU A 83 7.68 7.63 -4.17
N GLU A 84 7.37 6.38 -3.80
CA GLU A 84 6.11 5.74 -4.16
C GLU A 84 4.90 6.55 -3.64
N ALA A 85 4.98 7.05 -2.40
CA ALA A 85 3.94 7.87 -1.77
C ALA A 85 3.84 9.30 -2.32
N ASN A 86 4.85 9.79 -3.05
CA ASN A 86 4.86 11.17 -3.57
C ASN A 86 4.75 11.27 -5.10
N LEU A 87 5.10 10.20 -5.82
CA LEU A 87 4.99 10.14 -7.28
C LEU A 87 3.82 9.28 -7.75
N GLY A 88 3.25 8.47 -6.84
CA GLY A 88 2.17 7.55 -7.17
C GLY A 88 2.55 6.50 -8.22
N LEU A 89 3.84 6.22 -8.42
CA LEU A 89 4.32 5.14 -9.29
C LEU A 89 4.20 3.79 -8.56
N ARG A 90 4.29 2.70 -9.30
CA ARG A 90 4.45 1.37 -8.68
C ARG A 90 5.87 1.20 -8.17
N ILE A 91 6.04 0.41 -7.10
CA ILE A 91 7.37 0.15 -6.55
C ILE A 91 8.34 -0.40 -7.60
N SER A 92 7.88 -1.27 -8.51
CA SER A 92 8.69 -1.79 -9.61
C SER A 92 9.25 -0.70 -10.54
N ASP A 93 8.49 0.39 -10.74
CA ASP A 93 8.92 1.52 -11.55
C ASP A 93 9.84 2.46 -10.74
N ILE A 94 9.54 2.68 -9.46
CA ILE A 94 10.42 3.43 -8.53
C ILE A 94 11.82 2.82 -8.45
N LEU A 95 11.92 1.50 -8.38
CA LEU A 95 13.21 0.80 -8.26
C LEU A 95 14.06 0.83 -9.54
N LYS A 96 13.48 1.29 -10.64
CA LYS A 96 14.18 1.46 -11.94
C LYS A 96 14.51 2.91 -12.26
N LEU A 97 14.08 3.86 -11.43
CA LEU A 97 14.31 5.28 -11.67
C LEU A 97 15.80 5.61 -11.72
N HIS A 98 16.13 6.50 -12.64
CA HIS A 98 17.39 7.21 -12.77
C HIS A 98 17.13 8.70 -12.54
N LEU A 99 18.12 9.45 -12.10
CA LEU A 99 17.95 10.90 -11.96
C LEU A 99 17.74 11.57 -13.33
N SER A 100 18.32 11.00 -14.39
CA SER A 100 18.15 11.43 -15.79
C SER A 100 16.72 11.25 -16.32
N ASP A 101 15.85 10.43 -15.69
CA ASP A 101 14.43 10.33 -16.04
C ASP A 101 13.65 11.60 -15.69
N ILE A 102 14.23 12.49 -14.85
CA ILE A 102 13.62 13.75 -14.46
C ILE A 102 14.24 14.89 -15.28
N ILE A 103 13.52 15.30 -16.30
CA ILE A 103 13.96 16.33 -17.24
C ILE A 103 13.46 17.72 -16.85
N LYS A 104 14.24 18.75 -17.16
CA LYS A 104 13.82 20.15 -17.04
C LYS A 104 13.12 20.58 -18.32
N ASP A 105 11.86 21.00 -18.20
CA ASP A 105 11.02 21.43 -19.33
C ASP A 105 10.31 22.74 -18.97
N GLY A 106 10.64 23.82 -19.69
CA GLY A 106 9.99 25.13 -19.51
C GLY A 106 9.99 25.68 -18.08
N GLY A 107 11.06 25.48 -17.32
CA GLY A 107 11.16 25.92 -15.91
C GLY A 107 10.55 24.95 -14.90
N ARG A 108 10.00 23.82 -15.35
CA ARG A 108 9.44 22.75 -14.51
C ARG A 108 10.28 21.49 -14.61
N TYR A 109 10.20 20.64 -13.60
CA TYR A 109 10.76 19.30 -13.67
C TYR A 109 9.65 18.32 -14.03
N ARG A 110 9.93 17.41 -14.96
CA ARG A 110 8.97 16.41 -15.43
C ARG A 110 9.62 15.03 -15.39
N LEU A 111 8.89 14.05 -14.90
CA LEU A 111 9.28 12.65 -14.99
C LEU A 111 8.78 12.10 -16.33
N ALA A 112 9.69 11.47 -17.11
CA ALA A 112 9.39 10.86 -18.40
C ALA A 112 9.85 9.40 -18.36
N ILE A 113 8.93 8.47 -18.06
CA ILE A 113 9.21 7.03 -17.99
C ILE A 113 8.15 6.22 -18.74
N VAL A 114 8.48 4.97 -19.03
CA VAL A 114 7.51 3.96 -19.50
C VAL A 114 7.25 2.97 -18.37
N GLU A 115 5.98 2.88 -17.91
CA GLU A 115 5.60 1.94 -16.87
C GLU A 115 5.83 0.49 -17.30
N GLN A 116 6.50 -0.29 -16.47
CA GLN A 116 6.85 -1.66 -16.79
C GLN A 116 5.63 -2.58 -16.98
N LYS A 117 4.61 -2.44 -16.12
CA LYS A 117 3.44 -3.33 -16.12
C LYS A 117 2.47 -3.04 -17.26
N THR A 118 2.37 -1.78 -17.69
CA THR A 118 1.34 -1.35 -18.64
C THR A 118 1.90 -0.94 -19.99
N GLY A 119 3.21 -0.71 -20.11
CA GLY A 119 3.85 -0.16 -21.29
C GLY A 119 3.45 1.30 -21.58
N LYS A 120 2.72 1.96 -20.68
CA LYS A 120 2.23 3.32 -20.89
C LYS A 120 3.31 4.34 -20.54
N ALA A 121 3.47 5.35 -21.41
CA ALA A 121 4.31 6.48 -21.11
C ALA A 121 3.72 7.29 -19.95
N ARG A 122 4.56 7.65 -18.98
CA ARG A 122 4.25 8.53 -17.86
C ARG A 122 5.02 9.82 -18.02
N ASN A 123 4.29 10.91 -18.12
CA ASN A 123 4.86 12.24 -18.19
C ASN A 123 4.04 13.16 -17.28
N PHE A 124 4.60 13.55 -16.14
CA PHE A 124 3.95 14.42 -15.18
C PHE A 124 4.96 15.30 -14.44
N THR A 125 4.49 16.41 -13.90
CA THR A 125 5.31 17.37 -13.18
C THR A 125 5.81 16.78 -11.86
N VAL A 126 7.11 16.94 -11.61
CA VAL A 126 7.74 16.65 -10.32
C VAL A 126 7.91 17.99 -9.59
N PRO A 127 7.35 18.17 -8.40
CA PRO A 127 7.54 19.38 -7.62
C PRO A 127 9.03 19.66 -7.36
N LEU A 128 9.44 20.93 -7.39
CA LEU A 128 10.83 21.32 -7.20
C LEU A 128 11.43 20.76 -5.91
N ALA A 129 10.68 20.81 -4.81
CA ALA A 129 11.13 20.28 -3.53
C ALA A 129 11.42 18.76 -3.59
N LEU A 130 10.57 18.00 -4.30
CA LEU A 130 10.78 16.57 -4.47
C LEU A 130 12.00 16.27 -5.37
N PHE A 131 12.17 17.04 -6.46
CA PHE A 131 13.37 16.91 -7.29
C PHE A 131 14.65 17.20 -6.50
N GLN A 132 14.67 18.29 -5.72
CA GLN A 132 15.81 18.63 -4.87
C GLN A 132 16.10 17.52 -3.86
N PHE A 133 15.07 16.97 -3.22
CA PHE A 133 15.21 15.84 -2.31
C PHE A 133 15.87 14.61 -2.98
N ILE A 134 15.39 14.23 -4.17
CA ILE A 134 15.96 13.11 -4.94
C ILE A 134 17.41 13.40 -5.31
N ARG A 135 17.69 14.62 -5.80
CA ARG A 135 19.04 15.03 -6.19
C ARG A 135 20.02 15.00 -5.00
N CYS A 136 19.61 15.54 -3.85
CA CYS A 136 20.45 15.48 -2.63
C CYS A 136 20.72 14.03 -2.23
N TYR A 137 19.67 13.20 -2.22
CA TYR A 137 19.83 11.77 -1.94
C TYR A 137 20.84 11.09 -2.89
N CYS A 138 20.80 11.37 -4.19
CA CYS A 138 21.77 10.84 -5.15
C CYS A 138 23.20 11.33 -4.85
N LEU A 139 23.37 12.62 -4.57
CA LEU A 139 24.68 13.21 -4.24
C LEU A 139 25.26 12.59 -2.96
N ASP A 140 24.47 12.48 -1.90
CA ASP A 140 24.88 11.92 -0.61
C ASP A 140 25.28 10.44 -0.69
N ASN A 141 24.72 9.73 -1.68
CA ASN A 141 25.02 8.30 -1.89
C ASN A 141 25.98 8.04 -3.07
N GLY A 142 26.53 9.09 -3.70
CA GLY A 142 27.46 8.97 -4.82
C GLY A 142 26.83 8.35 -6.09
N ILE A 143 25.52 8.52 -6.29
CA ILE A 143 24.76 7.96 -7.42
C ILE A 143 24.80 8.96 -8.58
N THR A 144 25.30 8.51 -9.72
CA THR A 144 25.33 9.33 -10.95
C THR A 144 23.94 9.42 -11.61
N ALA A 145 23.76 10.36 -12.55
CA ALA A 145 22.46 10.60 -13.17
C ALA A 145 21.89 9.38 -13.91
N ASP A 146 22.76 8.55 -14.48
CA ASP A 146 22.38 7.40 -15.30
C ASP A 146 22.40 6.06 -14.55
N GLU A 147 22.71 6.10 -13.26
CA GLU A 147 22.63 4.94 -12.39
C GLU A 147 21.24 4.81 -11.76
N ARG A 148 20.84 3.57 -11.44
CA ARG A 148 19.62 3.35 -10.70
C ARG A 148 19.70 3.97 -9.32
N ILE A 149 18.74 4.81 -8.96
CA ILE A 149 18.67 5.41 -7.63
C ILE A 149 18.55 4.33 -6.55
N PHE A 150 17.81 3.26 -6.83
CA PHE A 150 17.51 2.18 -5.88
C PHE A 150 17.89 0.81 -6.42
N PRO A 151 19.18 0.38 -6.36
CA PRO A 151 19.61 -0.95 -6.80
C PRO A 151 19.24 -2.03 -5.78
N VAL A 152 17.93 -2.21 -5.55
CA VAL A 152 17.36 -3.24 -4.66
C VAL A 152 16.22 -3.98 -5.38
N SER A 153 15.94 -5.21 -4.96
CA SER A 153 14.81 -5.97 -5.49
C SER A 153 13.50 -5.60 -4.81
N GLU A 154 12.39 -5.71 -5.54
CA GLU A 154 11.05 -5.54 -5.00
C GLU A 154 10.78 -6.46 -3.81
N ARG A 155 11.27 -7.72 -3.88
CA ARG A 155 11.17 -8.69 -2.79
C ARG A 155 11.87 -8.22 -1.51
N ALA A 156 13.02 -7.55 -1.62
CA ALA A 156 13.74 -7.01 -0.46
C ALA A 156 12.94 -5.87 0.19
N VAL A 157 12.33 -4.99 -0.63
CA VAL A 157 11.45 -3.92 -0.15
C VAL A 157 10.24 -4.51 0.57
N GLN A 158 9.55 -5.47 -0.06
CA GLN A 158 8.36 -6.12 0.52
C GLN A 158 8.69 -6.83 1.85
N LYS A 159 9.82 -7.53 1.90
CA LYS A 159 10.25 -8.24 3.12
C LYS A 159 10.49 -7.26 4.28
N LEU A 160 11.30 -6.21 4.07
CA LEU A 160 11.60 -5.25 5.13
C LEU A 160 10.36 -4.45 5.55
N LEU A 161 9.52 -4.05 4.59
CA LEU A 161 8.24 -3.40 4.88
C LEU A 161 7.32 -4.29 5.73
N GLY A 162 7.17 -5.57 5.37
CA GLY A 162 6.38 -6.53 6.15
C GLY A 162 6.87 -6.63 7.59
N GLN A 163 8.18 -6.79 7.78
CA GLN A 163 8.80 -6.87 9.11
C GLN A 163 8.63 -5.57 9.92
N ALA A 164 8.71 -4.40 9.29
CA ALA A 164 8.46 -3.12 9.95
C ALA A 164 6.98 -2.97 10.35
N CYS A 165 6.06 -3.40 9.49
CA CYS A 165 4.63 -3.41 9.80
C CYS A 165 4.29 -4.38 10.94
N ASP A 166 4.86 -5.57 10.95
CA ASP A 166 4.70 -6.54 12.03
C ASP A 166 5.21 -5.97 13.37
N TYR A 167 6.37 -5.30 13.36
CA TYR A 167 6.94 -4.63 14.53
C TYR A 167 6.03 -3.51 15.08
N LEU A 168 5.37 -2.77 14.18
CA LEU A 168 4.45 -1.68 14.53
C LEU A 168 3.02 -2.17 14.83
N GLY A 169 2.72 -3.45 14.65
CA GLY A 169 1.37 -4.00 14.81
C GLY A 169 0.40 -3.55 13.70
N ILE A 170 0.91 -3.12 12.54
CA ILE A 170 0.11 -2.61 11.41
C ILE A 170 -0.17 -3.76 10.44
N GLN A 171 -1.44 -4.03 10.15
CA GLN A 171 -1.86 -5.11 9.26
C GLN A 171 -2.40 -4.61 7.91
N GLY A 172 -2.36 -5.48 6.89
CA GLY A 172 -2.95 -5.21 5.57
C GLY A 172 -2.15 -4.21 4.72
N VAL A 173 -0.90 -3.91 5.11
CA VAL A 173 -0.02 -2.97 4.41
C VAL A 173 0.97 -3.72 3.51
N GLY A 174 1.13 -3.21 2.30
CA GLY A 174 2.15 -3.63 1.34
C GLY A 174 2.66 -2.41 0.56
N THR A 175 3.55 -2.61 -0.41
CA THR A 175 4.07 -1.50 -1.23
C THR A 175 2.94 -0.72 -1.90
N HIS A 176 1.93 -1.39 -2.44
CA HIS A 176 0.76 -0.71 -3.03
C HIS A 176 -0.01 0.21 -2.07
N SER A 177 0.16 0.06 -0.75
CA SER A 177 -0.46 0.95 0.23
C SER A 177 0.08 2.37 0.17
N PHE A 178 1.36 2.54 -0.20
CA PHE A 178 1.98 3.86 -0.41
C PHE A 178 1.42 4.56 -1.65
N ARG A 179 1.23 3.84 -2.74
CA ARG A 179 0.58 4.38 -3.93
C ARG A 179 -0.90 4.68 -3.68
N LYS A 180 -1.60 3.89 -2.86
CA LYS A 180 -2.96 4.19 -2.41
C LYS A 180 -3.00 5.43 -1.52
N PHE A 181 -2.03 5.60 -0.64
CA PHE A 181 -1.88 6.79 0.18
C PHE A 181 -1.77 8.04 -0.70
N TYR A 182 -0.86 8.05 -1.70
CA TYR A 182 -0.78 9.14 -2.68
C TYR A 182 -2.12 9.43 -3.34
N ALA A 183 -2.82 8.41 -3.82
CA ALA A 183 -4.10 8.58 -4.49
C ALA A 183 -5.16 9.18 -3.56
N THR A 184 -5.20 8.75 -2.30
CA THR A 184 -6.16 9.22 -1.30
C THR A 184 -5.89 10.66 -0.89
N GLU A 185 -4.62 11.03 -0.70
CA GLU A 185 -4.26 12.41 -0.37
C GLU A 185 -4.57 13.36 -1.54
N ILE A 186 -4.19 13.02 -2.78
CA ILE A 186 -4.57 13.80 -3.97
C ILE A 186 -6.09 13.92 -4.11
N TYR A 187 -6.85 12.88 -3.84
CA TYR A 187 -8.30 12.90 -3.88
C TYR A 187 -8.88 13.93 -2.89
N LYS A 188 -8.39 13.92 -1.65
CA LYS A 188 -8.80 14.88 -0.61
C LYS A 188 -8.38 16.32 -0.97
N ASP A 189 -7.10 16.51 -1.31
CA ASP A 189 -6.52 17.83 -1.61
C ASP A 189 -7.14 18.49 -2.85
N SER A 190 -7.65 17.69 -3.79
CA SER A 190 -8.32 18.17 -5.00
C SER A 190 -9.82 18.45 -4.85
N GLY A 191 -10.34 18.47 -3.62
CA GLY A 191 -11.77 18.60 -3.37
C GLY A 191 -12.56 17.38 -3.85
N TYR A 192 -12.02 16.20 -3.64
CA TYR A 192 -12.64 14.90 -3.98
C TYR A 192 -12.79 14.66 -5.49
N ASN A 193 -11.86 15.16 -6.29
CA ASN A 193 -11.87 15.02 -7.75
C ASN A 193 -11.34 13.64 -8.19
N ILE A 194 -12.23 12.67 -8.39
CA ILE A 194 -11.89 11.29 -8.80
C ILE A 194 -11.31 11.21 -10.23
N LEU A 195 -11.70 12.14 -11.12
CA LEU A 195 -11.18 12.16 -12.50
C LEU A 195 -9.70 12.55 -12.53
N LEU A 196 -9.30 13.48 -11.65
CA LEU A 196 -7.89 13.84 -11.49
C LEU A 196 -7.06 12.62 -11.03
N VAL A 197 -7.55 11.88 -10.05
CA VAL A 197 -6.88 10.65 -9.57
C VAL A 197 -6.81 9.60 -10.68
N GLN A 198 -7.88 9.43 -11.45
CA GLN A 198 -7.88 8.51 -12.59
C GLN A 198 -6.78 8.87 -13.59
N GLN A 199 -6.68 10.15 -13.96
CA GLN A 199 -5.66 10.63 -14.90
C GLN A 199 -4.24 10.42 -14.35
N LEU A 200 -4.01 10.81 -13.09
CA LEU A 200 -2.70 10.70 -12.44
C LEU A 200 -2.23 9.25 -12.30
N LEU A 201 -3.13 8.32 -12.00
CA LEU A 201 -2.80 6.89 -11.89
C LEU A 201 -2.92 6.14 -13.22
N GLN A 202 -3.44 6.78 -14.29
CA GLN A 202 -3.74 6.19 -15.60
C GLN A 202 -4.66 4.96 -15.50
N HIS A 203 -5.65 5.01 -14.61
CA HIS A 203 -6.66 3.97 -14.50
C HIS A 203 -7.60 3.99 -15.71
N SER A 204 -8.09 2.82 -16.09
CA SER A 204 -8.96 2.64 -17.28
C SER A 204 -10.34 3.30 -17.11
N SER A 205 -10.81 3.47 -15.87
CA SER A 205 -12.09 4.12 -15.57
C SER A 205 -12.09 4.76 -14.19
N PRO A 206 -13.02 5.72 -13.94
CA PRO A 206 -13.24 6.28 -12.60
C PRO A 206 -13.60 5.22 -11.55
N SER A 207 -14.37 4.21 -11.94
CA SER A 207 -14.77 3.11 -11.05
C SER A 207 -13.56 2.33 -10.51
N VAL A 208 -12.52 2.15 -11.33
CA VAL A 208 -11.25 1.55 -10.87
C VAL A 208 -10.58 2.45 -9.82
N SER A 209 -10.60 3.76 -10.01
CA SER A 209 -10.03 4.72 -9.05
C SER A 209 -10.83 4.75 -7.74
N GLN A 210 -12.15 4.73 -7.80
CA GLN A 210 -13.03 4.65 -6.63
C GLN A 210 -12.75 3.38 -5.81
N ALA A 211 -12.75 2.22 -6.47
CA ALA A 211 -12.42 0.94 -5.82
C ALA A 211 -10.99 0.91 -5.27
N TYR A 212 -10.06 1.64 -5.90
CA TYR A 212 -8.67 1.73 -5.50
C TYR A 212 -8.47 2.59 -4.24
N ILE A 213 -9.14 3.73 -4.15
CA ILE A 213 -9.12 4.63 -2.98
C ILE A 213 -9.90 3.99 -1.82
N GLY A 214 -10.90 3.15 -2.11
CA GLY A 214 -11.73 2.51 -1.12
C GLY A 214 -12.77 3.46 -0.55
N ILE A 215 -13.42 4.25 -1.41
CA ILE A 215 -14.61 5.03 -1.02
C ILE A 215 -15.63 4.05 -0.46
N GLN A 216 -15.89 4.18 0.84
CA GLN A 216 -16.75 3.24 1.56
C GLN A 216 -18.21 3.67 1.46
N GLN A 217 -19.11 2.68 1.53
CA GLN A 217 -20.56 2.89 1.58
C GLN A 217 -20.94 3.90 2.67
N LYS A 218 -20.22 3.92 3.78
CA LYS A 218 -20.42 4.87 4.89
C LYS A 218 -20.23 6.34 4.50
N GLU A 219 -19.29 6.65 3.58
CA GLU A 219 -19.09 8.02 3.08
C GLU A 219 -20.28 8.47 2.23
N ILE A 220 -20.86 7.53 1.48
CA ILE A 220 -22.09 7.76 0.68
C ILE A 220 -23.28 8.01 1.61
N GLU A 221 -23.43 7.20 2.65
CA GLU A 221 -24.50 7.35 3.65
C GLU A 221 -24.40 8.68 4.39
N THR A 222 -23.18 9.06 4.83
CA THR A 222 -22.95 10.37 5.47
C THR A 222 -23.27 11.54 4.54
N ALA A 223 -22.95 11.41 3.24
CA ALA A 223 -23.28 12.45 2.27
C ALA A 223 -24.81 12.56 2.04
N ILE A 224 -25.52 11.44 2.04
CA ILE A 224 -27.00 11.41 1.94
C ILE A 224 -27.62 12.04 3.17
N GLU A 225 -27.16 11.69 4.38
CA GLU A 225 -27.65 12.26 5.64
C GLU A 225 -27.41 13.79 5.69
N GLY A 226 -26.23 14.25 5.25
CA GLY A 226 -25.89 15.67 5.21
C GLY A 226 -26.65 16.47 4.15
N HIS A 227 -27.34 15.80 3.21
CA HIS A 227 -28.10 16.45 2.13
C HIS A 227 -29.57 16.70 2.48
N LEU A 228 -30.02 16.25 3.67
CA LEU A 228 -31.41 16.40 4.06
C LEU A 228 -31.82 17.88 4.13
N LYS A 229 -32.68 18.32 3.21
CA LYS A 229 -33.30 19.65 3.18
C LYS A 229 -34.80 19.48 3.34
N LEU A 230 -35.23 19.44 4.57
CA LEU A 230 -36.66 19.49 4.90
C LEU A 230 -36.96 20.93 5.34
N ASP A 231 -37.23 21.79 4.33
CA ASP A 231 -37.82 23.10 4.61
C ASP A 231 -39.29 22.85 5.00
N VAL A 232 -39.60 22.88 6.30
CA VAL A 232 -40.95 22.80 6.85
C VAL A 232 -41.36 24.21 7.25
#